data_524e45174052cddaaf0d793ef08ac262
#
_entry.id   524e45174052cddaaf0d793ef08ac262
#
_cell.length_a   1.000
_cell.length_b   1.000
_cell.length_c   1.000
_cell.angle_alpha   90.00
_cell.angle_beta   90.00
_cell.angle_gamma   90.00
#
_symmetry.space_group_name_H-M   'P 1'
#
loop_
_entity.id
_entity.type
_entity.pdbx_description
1 polymer ?
#
loop_
_entity_poly.entity_id
_entity_poly.type
_entity_poly.pdbx_seq_one_letter_code
_entity_poly.pdbx_strand_id
1 'polypeptide(L)'
;MEYDKTKFTAWTWKHWTMIHWILNPVLVINELILGQRVPKVLLFDKTTDKPLMERQVVPCPHCGELNDGRLWAKRNGFKNWFGYYCPTCGNTIPCLRNLTSLIVIILTFPIWIWFVKSWKRNWLNKQPARFENLNLEEISHENVSWLKKGIRWGGIMFVFMTIVYPLFAGNEITLKMILIGIPVWTVAGLVFGYTIKYWMGKRTKTETV
;
A
#
# COMPACT_ATOMS: atom_id res chain seq x y z
N MET A 1 -21.72 8.40 5.22
CA MET A 1 -20.95 8.24 6.46
C MET A 1 -20.59 9.64 6.92
N GLU A 2 -21.04 10.01 8.09
CA GLU A 2 -20.80 11.33 8.67
C GLU A 2 -19.52 11.25 9.50
N TYR A 3 -18.60 12.19 9.31
CA TYR A 3 -17.36 12.33 10.07
C TYR A 3 -17.10 13.82 10.31
N ASP A 4 -16.45 14.14 11.40
CA ASP A 4 -16.11 15.51 11.77
C ASP A 4 -15.09 16.09 10.77
N LYS A 5 -15.54 17.00 9.91
CA LYS A 5 -14.73 17.70 8.90
C LYS A 5 -13.73 18.68 9.51
N THR A 6 -13.94 19.10 10.75
CA THR A 6 -12.99 19.99 11.45
C THR A 6 -11.77 19.19 11.89
N LYS A 7 -11.96 17.97 12.32
CA LYS A 7 -10.92 17.05 12.79
C LYS A 7 -10.23 16.28 11.67
N PHE A 8 -10.98 15.84 10.63
CA PHE A 8 -10.46 14.93 9.61
C PHE A 8 -10.47 15.53 8.21
N THR A 9 -9.39 15.24 7.45
CA THR A 9 -9.37 15.36 5.99
C THR A 9 -9.67 14.00 5.37
N ALA A 10 -10.65 13.92 4.48
CA ALA A 10 -11.02 12.67 3.81
C ALA A 10 -10.36 12.57 2.44
N TRP A 11 -9.67 11.45 2.20
CA TRP A 11 -9.25 11.04 0.87
C TRP A 11 -10.23 10.01 0.35
N THR A 12 -10.83 10.34 -0.77
CA THR A 12 -11.78 9.49 -1.49
C THR A 12 -11.23 9.21 -2.89
N TRP A 13 -11.98 8.49 -3.70
CA TRP A 13 -11.61 8.20 -5.10
C TRP A 13 -11.25 9.45 -5.93
N LYS A 14 -11.70 10.65 -5.55
CA LYS A 14 -11.36 11.93 -6.20
C LYS A 14 -9.94 12.42 -5.86
N HIS A 15 -9.31 11.87 -4.84
CA HIS A 15 -7.95 12.26 -4.48
C HIS A 15 -6.95 11.64 -5.47
N TRP A 16 -5.95 12.41 -5.91
CA TRP A 16 -5.02 12.00 -6.96
C TRP A 16 -4.30 10.68 -6.69
N THR A 17 -3.93 10.40 -5.43
CA THR A 17 -3.31 9.13 -5.04
C THR A 17 -4.26 7.94 -5.21
N MET A 18 -5.56 8.14 -4.98
CA MET A 18 -6.59 7.13 -5.18
C MET A 18 -6.86 6.91 -6.68
N ILE A 19 -6.84 7.99 -7.48
CA ILE A 19 -6.94 7.90 -8.94
C ILE A 19 -5.75 7.11 -9.50
N HIS A 20 -4.53 7.38 -9.02
CA HIS A 20 -3.35 6.61 -9.41
C HIS A 20 -3.54 5.10 -9.13
N TRP A 21 -4.08 4.73 -7.95
CA TRP A 21 -4.38 3.34 -7.64
C TRP A 21 -5.36 2.73 -8.63
N ILE A 22 -6.41 3.48 -9.02
CA ILE A 22 -7.46 2.99 -9.93
C ILE A 22 -6.92 2.79 -11.35
N LEU A 23 -6.11 3.72 -11.85
CA LEU A 23 -5.72 3.77 -13.27
C LEU A 23 -4.40 3.06 -13.58
N ASN A 24 -3.48 2.88 -12.63
CA ASN A 24 -2.18 2.29 -12.91
C ASN A 24 -2.28 0.77 -13.13
N PRO A 25 -2.04 0.26 -14.36
CA PRO A 25 -2.22 -1.16 -14.69
C PRO A 25 -1.24 -2.08 -13.97
N VAL A 26 -0.05 -1.59 -13.59
CA VAL A 26 0.97 -2.40 -12.89
C VAL A 26 0.46 -2.86 -11.51
N LEU A 27 -0.44 -2.10 -10.89
CA LEU A 27 -1.00 -2.43 -9.58
C LEU A 27 -1.98 -3.62 -9.59
N VAL A 28 -2.30 -4.16 -10.77
CA VAL A 28 -3.10 -5.39 -10.90
C VAL A 28 -2.45 -6.57 -10.16
N ILE A 29 -1.12 -6.68 -10.23
CA ILE A 29 -0.35 -7.72 -9.53
C ILE A 29 -0.50 -7.57 -8.02
N ASN A 30 -0.36 -6.33 -7.51
CA ASN A 30 -0.51 -6.04 -6.10
C ASN A 30 -1.92 -6.38 -5.61
N GLU A 31 -2.94 -6.03 -6.39
CA GLU A 31 -4.33 -6.26 -6.03
C GLU A 31 -4.75 -7.73 -6.14
N LEU A 32 -4.52 -8.38 -7.27
CA LEU A 32 -5.04 -9.74 -7.51
C LEU A 32 -4.16 -10.82 -6.88
N ILE A 33 -2.83 -10.69 -6.97
CA ILE A 33 -1.90 -11.71 -6.47
C ILE A 33 -1.61 -11.48 -5.00
N LEU A 34 -1.14 -10.29 -4.63
CA LEU A 34 -0.75 -10.01 -3.25
C LEU A 34 -1.94 -9.68 -2.33
N GLY A 35 -3.11 -9.35 -2.89
CA GLY A 35 -4.29 -8.94 -2.12
C GLY A 35 -4.09 -7.60 -1.41
N GLN A 36 -3.26 -6.72 -1.97
CA GLN A 36 -3.10 -5.36 -1.46
C GLN A 36 -4.31 -4.51 -1.84
N ARG A 37 -4.82 -3.71 -0.92
CA ARG A 37 -6.03 -2.90 -1.10
C ARG A 37 -5.83 -1.47 -0.61
N VAL A 38 -6.69 -0.58 -1.09
CA VAL A 38 -6.82 0.78 -0.60
C VAL A 38 -8.29 1.02 -0.26
N PRO A 39 -8.62 1.50 0.96
CA PRO A 39 -10.01 1.71 1.36
C PRO A 39 -10.65 2.82 0.51
N LYS A 40 -11.98 2.75 0.33
CA LYS A 40 -12.73 3.77 -0.42
C LYS A 40 -12.67 5.15 0.23
N VAL A 41 -12.59 5.17 1.54
CA VAL A 41 -12.46 6.38 2.35
C VAL A 41 -11.32 6.20 3.33
N LEU A 42 -10.39 7.13 3.31
CA LEU A 42 -9.28 7.21 4.25
C LEU A 42 -9.34 8.58 4.91
N LEU A 43 -9.37 8.62 6.22
CA LEU A 43 -9.41 9.85 7.00
C LEU A 43 -8.01 10.13 7.57
N PHE A 44 -7.63 11.40 7.59
CA PHE A 44 -6.39 11.87 8.19
C PHE A 44 -6.71 12.86 9.29
N ASP A 45 -6.27 12.59 10.51
CA ASP A 45 -6.41 13.50 11.64
C ASP A 45 -5.53 14.74 11.44
N LYS A 46 -6.14 15.94 11.47
CA LYS A 46 -5.45 17.23 11.33
C LYS A 46 -4.96 17.77 12.67
N THR A 47 -5.49 17.28 13.77
CA THR A 47 -5.29 17.84 15.11
C THR A 47 -3.99 17.35 15.77
N THR A 48 -3.28 16.43 15.14
CA THR A 48 -2.06 15.83 15.67
C THR A 48 -0.88 15.98 14.73
N ASP A 49 0.31 16.27 15.29
CA ASP A 49 1.58 16.37 14.55
C ASP A 49 2.27 15.03 14.29
N LYS A 50 1.58 13.92 14.52
CA LYS A 50 2.12 12.58 14.28
C LYS A 50 2.44 12.37 12.80
N PRO A 51 3.35 11.46 12.46
CA PRO A 51 3.64 11.09 11.06
C PRO A 51 2.37 10.67 10.31
N LEU A 52 2.30 10.96 9.01
CA LEU A 52 1.11 10.71 8.17
C LEU A 52 0.52 9.31 8.32
N MET A 53 1.37 8.28 8.46
CA MET A 53 0.93 6.89 8.63
C MET A 53 0.23 6.62 9.96
N GLU A 54 0.53 7.39 11.00
CA GLU A 54 -0.07 7.25 12.33
C GLU A 54 -1.35 8.08 12.49
N ARG A 55 -1.60 9.00 11.57
CA ARG A 55 -2.82 9.83 11.52
C ARG A 55 -3.91 9.23 10.66
N GLN A 56 -3.62 8.10 9.99
CA GLN A 56 -4.56 7.46 9.10
C GLN A 56 -5.61 6.69 9.87
N VAL A 57 -6.86 6.93 9.53
CA VAL A 57 -8.02 6.25 10.13
C VAL A 57 -8.92 5.74 9.01
N VAL A 58 -9.34 4.50 9.13
CA VAL A 58 -10.24 3.84 8.17
C VAL A 58 -11.61 3.63 8.81
N PRO A 59 -12.62 4.39 8.40
CA PRO A 59 -13.96 4.26 8.97
C PRO A 59 -14.64 2.98 8.48
N CYS A 60 -15.25 2.25 9.39
CA CYS A 60 -16.09 1.10 9.06
C CYS A 60 -17.51 1.55 8.72
N PRO A 61 -18.06 1.23 7.53
CA PRO A 61 -19.43 1.63 7.18
C PRO A 61 -20.51 0.83 7.92
N HIS A 62 -20.16 -0.26 8.58
CA HIS A 62 -21.12 -1.14 9.25
C HIS A 62 -21.34 -0.76 10.72
N CYS A 63 -20.27 -0.47 11.47
CA CYS A 63 -20.36 -0.15 12.90
C CYS A 63 -19.96 1.29 13.22
N GLY A 64 -19.49 2.09 12.26
CA GLY A 64 -19.04 3.46 12.48
C GLY A 64 -17.66 3.58 13.12
N GLU A 65 -17.02 2.47 13.52
CA GLU A 65 -15.71 2.47 14.18
C GLU A 65 -14.65 3.11 13.30
N LEU A 66 -13.83 3.96 13.91
CA LEU A 66 -12.68 4.61 13.29
C LEU A 66 -11.41 3.78 13.54
N ASN A 67 -11.15 2.84 12.66
CA ASN A 67 -10.02 1.92 12.81
C ASN A 67 -8.70 2.59 12.47
N ASP A 68 -7.66 2.37 13.27
CA ASP A 68 -6.31 2.84 12.98
C ASP A 68 -5.78 2.23 11.67
N GLY A 69 -5.30 3.06 10.75
CA GLY A 69 -4.80 2.62 9.44
C GLY A 69 -3.60 1.66 9.53
N ARG A 70 -2.84 1.70 10.64
CA ARG A 70 -1.72 0.79 10.89
C ARG A 70 -2.12 -0.68 11.03
N LEU A 71 -3.39 -0.98 11.32
CA LEU A 71 -3.92 -2.35 11.33
C LEU A 71 -3.64 -3.08 10.01
N TRP A 72 -3.66 -2.36 8.88
CA TRP A 72 -3.40 -2.93 7.55
C TRP A 72 -2.03 -2.51 6.99
N ALA A 73 -1.08 -2.19 7.86
CA ALA A 73 0.30 -1.92 7.48
C ALA A 73 1.18 -3.19 7.51
N LYS A 74 2.39 -3.09 7.00
CA LYS A 74 3.39 -4.17 6.98
C LYS A 74 2.80 -5.49 6.41
N ARG A 75 2.91 -6.60 7.15
CA ARG A 75 2.41 -7.92 6.74
C ARG A 75 0.91 -7.96 6.53
N ASN A 76 0.14 -7.14 7.28
CA ASN A 76 -1.31 -7.06 7.16
C ASN A 76 -1.79 -6.20 5.96
N GLY A 77 -0.88 -5.52 5.27
CA GLY A 77 -1.17 -4.84 4.00
C GLY A 77 -1.51 -5.79 2.86
N PHE A 78 -1.16 -7.08 2.99
CA PHE A 78 -1.40 -8.12 2.00
C PHE A 78 -2.55 -9.04 2.37
N LYS A 79 -2.98 -9.90 1.43
CA LYS A 79 -4.05 -10.90 1.61
C LYS A 79 -5.42 -10.32 1.97
N ASN A 80 -5.70 -9.09 1.54
CA ASN A 80 -6.98 -8.40 1.76
C ASN A 80 -7.87 -8.43 0.50
N TRP A 81 -7.94 -9.56 -0.21
CA TRP A 81 -8.62 -9.69 -1.52
C TRP A 81 -10.08 -9.23 -1.53
N PHE A 82 -10.79 -9.41 -0.41
CA PHE A 82 -12.22 -9.07 -0.30
C PHE A 82 -12.49 -7.72 0.37
N GLY A 83 -11.44 -6.98 0.73
CA GLY A 83 -11.53 -5.71 1.45
C GLY A 83 -10.77 -5.76 2.78
N TYR A 84 -10.88 -4.71 3.56
CA TYR A 84 -10.31 -4.70 4.91
C TYR A 84 -11.28 -5.36 5.90
N TYR A 85 -10.76 -6.14 6.80
CA TYR A 85 -11.55 -6.74 7.89
C TYR A 85 -11.63 -5.74 9.05
N CYS A 86 -12.83 -5.44 9.53
CA CYS A 86 -13.02 -4.63 10.74
C CYS A 86 -12.91 -5.52 11.98
N PRO A 87 -11.92 -5.32 12.87
CA PRO A 87 -11.78 -6.14 14.07
C PRO A 87 -12.96 -6.02 15.04
N THR A 88 -13.62 -4.85 15.07
CA THR A 88 -14.72 -4.57 16.01
C THR A 88 -16.01 -5.31 15.66
N CYS A 89 -16.42 -5.30 14.37
CA CYS A 89 -17.71 -5.90 13.98
C CYS A 89 -17.61 -7.13 13.08
N GLY A 90 -16.40 -7.54 12.70
CA GLY A 90 -16.18 -8.70 11.83
C GLY A 90 -16.55 -8.51 10.35
N ASN A 91 -17.08 -7.35 9.97
CA ASN A 91 -17.48 -7.06 8.60
C ASN A 91 -16.32 -6.57 7.73
N THR A 92 -16.53 -6.62 6.41
CA THR A 92 -15.54 -6.13 5.45
C THR A 92 -15.74 -4.65 5.15
N ILE A 93 -14.68 -3.87 5.29
CA ILE A 93 -14.63 -2.46 4.87
C ILE A 93 -14.36 -2.43 3.36
N PRO A 94 -15.19 -1.74 2.56
CA PRO A 94 -15.07 -1.70 1.12
C PRO A 94 -13.81 -0.95 0.68
N CYS A 95 -13.09 -1.53 -0.29
CA CYS A 95 -11.88 -0.97 -0.88
C CYS A 95 -12.11 -0.57 -2.35
N LEU A 96 -11.26 0.32 -2.85
CA LEU A 96 -11.18 0.66 -4.26
C LEU A 96 -10.70 -0.54 -5.07
N ARG A 97 -11.10 -0.60 -6.33
CA ARG A 97 -10.58 -1.57 -7.29
C ARG A 97 -9.79 -0.86 -8.39
N ASN A 98 -8.71 -1.47 -8.77
CA ASN A 98 -7.96 -1.07 -9.95
C ASN A 98 -8.77 -1.44 -11.21
N LEU A 99 -8.79 -0.57 -12.21
CA LEU A 99 -9.54 -0.77 -13.44
C LEU A 99 -9.09 -2.03 -14.20
N THR A 100 -7.78 -2.24 -14.32
CA THR A 100 -7.23 -3.44 -14.97
C THR A 100 -7.60 -4.72 -14.20
N SER A 101 -7.56 -4.67 -12.86
CA SER A 101 -8.02 -5.79 -12.03
C SER A 101 -9.49 -6.10 -12.26
N LEU A 102 -10.33 -5.08 -12.41
CA LEU A 102 -11.76 -5.26 -12.67
C LEU A 102 -11.97 -5.95 -14.03
N ILE A 103 -11.26 -5.53 -15.08
CA ILE A 103 -11.31 -6.16 -16.41
C ILE A 103 -10.90 -7.63 -16.32
N VAL A 104 -9.76 -7.93 -15.65
CA VAL A 104 -9.30 -9.32 -15.48
C VAL A 104 -10.33 -10.16 -14.73
N ILE A 105 -10.92 -9.63 -13.64
CA ILE A 105 -11.95 -10.33 -12.87
C ILE A 105 -13.18 -10.61 -13.73
N ILE A 106 -13.63 -9.68 -14.57
CA ILE A 106 -14.79 -9.87 -15.47
C ILE A 106 -14.48 -10.93 -16.51
N LEU A 107 -13.32 -10.88 -17.17
CA LEU A 107 -12.93 -11.85 -18.18
C LEU A 107 -12.77 -13.27 -17.62
N THR A 108 -12.30 -13.39 -16.38
CA THR A 108 -12.11 -14.68 -15.70
C THR A 108 -13.31 -15.11 -14.85
N PHE A 109 -14.40 -14.33 -14.86
CA PHE A 109 -15.60 -14.56 -14.05
C PHE A 109 -16.14 -16.00 -14.11
N PRO A 110 -16.28 -16.66 -15.30
CA PRO A 110 -16.78 -18.02 -15.39
C PRO A 110 -15.96 -19.04 -14.60
N ILE A 111 -14.66 -18.77 -14.41
CA ILE A 111 -13.74 -19.71 -13.74
C ILE A 111 -13.90 -19.66 -12.23
N TRP A 112 -13.97 -18.46 -11.65
CA TRP A 112 -13.90 -18.30 -10.18
C TRP A 112 -15.24 -18.10 -9.49
N ILE A 113 -16.35 -17.88 -10.22
CA ILE A 113 -17.68 -17.68 -9.62
C ILE A 113 -18.10 -18.81 -8.70
N TRP A 114 -17.76 -20.04 -9.06
CA TRP A 114 -18.07 -21.24 -8.28
C TRP A 114 -17.37 -21.29 -6.93
N PHE A 115 -16.19 -20.71 -6.82
CA PHE A 115 -15.32 -20.78 -5.64
C PHE A 115 -15.37 -19.50 -4.78
N VAL A 116 -15.80 -18.37 -5.32
CA VAL A 116 -15.67 -17.07 -4.66
C VAL A 116 -16.37 -17.01 -3.30
N LYS A 117 -17.55 -17.63 -3.17
CA LYS A 117 -18.33 -17.66 -1.92
C LYS A 117 -17.59 -18.47 -0.83
N SER A 118 -17.12 -19.65 -1.19
CA SER A 118 -16.36 -20.51 -0.27
C SER A 118 -15.04 -19.87 0.11
N TRP A 119 -14.32 -19.30 -0.87
CA TRP A 119 -13.06 -18.59 -0.65
C TRP A 119 -13.25 -17.37 0.28
N LYS A 120 -14.27 -16.54 0.03
CA LYS A 120 -14.58 -15.40 0.90
C LYS A 120 -14.87 -15.83 2.33
N ARG A 121 -15.67 -16.89 2.53
CA ARG A 121 -15.99 -17.43 3.85
C ARG A 121 -14.72 -17.91 4.58
N ASN A 122 -13.91 -18.71 3.90
CA ASN A 122 -12.65 -19.21 4.46
C ASN A 122 -11.66 -18.09 4.76
N TRP A 123 -11.64 -17.05 3.92
CA TRP A 123 -10.82 -15.86 4.16
C TRP A 123 -11.31 -15.12 5.40
N LEU A 124 -12.61 -14.87 5.55
CA LEU A 124 -13.18 -14.19 6.72
C LEU A 124 -12.87 -14.94 8.02
N ASN A 125 -13.02 -16.26 8.04
CA ASN A 125 -12.73 -17.08 9.22
C ASN A 125 -11.27 -16.99 9.70
N LYS A 126 -10.35 -16.67 8.81
CA LYS A 126 -8.91 -16.51 9.13
C LYS A 126 -8.53 -15.08 9.55
N GLN A 127 -9.44 -14.11 9.39
CA GLN A 127 -9.08 -12.71 9.68
C GLN A 127 -8.91 -12.44 11.19
N PRO A 128 -9.77 -12.88 12.13
CA PRO A 128 -9.62 -12.55 13.55
C PRO A 128 -8.21 -12.83 14.07
N ALA A 129 -7.67 -14.01 13.81
CA ALA A 129 -6.33 -14.40 14.25
C ALA A 129 -5.20 -13.48 13.76
N ARG A 130 -5.41 -12.70 12.67
CA ARG A 130 -4.40 -11.74 12.16
C ARG A 130 -4.31 -10.48 13.01
N PHE A 131 -5.36 -10.16 13.77
CA PHE A 131 -5.48 -8.91 14.52
C PHE A 131 -5.40 -9.12 16.04
N GLU A 132 -5.48 -10.38 16.52
CA GLU A 132 -5.49 -10.72 17.94
C GLU A 132 -4.24 -10.26 18.71
N ASN A 133 -3.06 -10.36 18.08
CA ASN A 133 -1.77 -10.06 18.71
C ASN A 133 -1.04 -8.89 18.05
N LEU A 134 -1.79 -7.89 17.56
CA LEU A 134 -1.24 -6.79 16.80
C LEU A 134 -0.80 -5.66 17.73
N ASN A 135 0.49 -5.51 17.93
CA ASN A 135 1.04 -4.37 18.68
C ASN A 135 1.22 -3.18 17.71
N LEU A 136 0.30 -2.20 17.79
CA LEU A 136 0.33 -1.00 16.94
C LEU A 136 1.54 -0.10 17.23
N GLU A 137 2.10 -0.14 18.44
CA GLU A 137 3.27 0.64 18.81
C GLU A 137 4.52 0.15 18.07
N GLU A 138 4.70 -1.16 17.95
CA GLU A 138 5.81 -1.73 17.17
C GLU A 138 5.71 -1.37 15.68
N ILE A 139 4.50 -1.12 15.17
CA ILE A 139 4.30 -0.71 13.78
C ILE A 139 4.72 0.74 13.56
N SER A 140 4.53 1.63 14.54
CA SER A 140 4.85 3.06 14.44
C SER A 140 6.35 3.34 14.51
N HIS A 141 7.09 2.58 15.32
CA HIS A 141 8.50 2.87 15.62
C HIS A 141 9.51 2.40 14.57
N GLU A 142 9.09 1.78 13.48
CA GLU A 142 10.03 1.47 12.41
C GLU A 142 10.42 2.73 11.62
N ASN A 143 11.23 3.58 12.26
CA ASN A 143 12.05 4.58 11.59
C ASN A 143 13.07 3.87 10.69
N VAL A 144 12.57 3.20 9.64
CA VAL A 144 13.48 2.69 8.61
C VAL A 144 14.19 3.90 8.03
N SER A 145 15.47 4.06 8.41
CA SER A 145 16.31 5.13 7.94
C SER A 145 16.11 5.34 6.44
N TRP A 146 15.94 6.59 6.02
CA TRP A 146 15.83 6.94 4.60
C TRP A 146 16.97 6.32 3.77
N LEU A 147 18.14 6.19 4.39
CA LEU A 147 19.32 5.55 3.82
C LEU A 147 19.03 4.07 3.50
N LYS A 148 18.47 3.30 4.45
CA LYS A 148 18.11 1.89 4.22
C LYS A 148 17.06 1.73 3.14
N LYS A 149 16.06 2.63 3.07
CA LYS A 149 15.04 2.65 2.01
C LYS A 149 15.68 2.94 0.65
N GLY A 150 16.58 3.94 0.60
CA GLY A 150 17.31 4.32 -0.60
C GLY A 150 18.20 3.19 -1.12
N ILE A 151 19.03 2.59 -0.27
CA ILE A 151 19.92 1.48 -0.65
C ILE A 151 19.11 0.26 -1.13
N ARG A 152 18.03 -0.09 -0.46
CA ARG A 152 17.17 -1.20 -0.89
C ARG A 152 16.56 -0.94 -2.26
N TRP A 153 16.05 0.26 -2.50
CA TRP A 153 15.48 0.64 -3.80
C TRP A 153 16.56 0.64 -4.90
N GLY A 154 17.71 1.27 -4.64
CA GLY A 154 18.84 1.30 -5.57
C GLY A 154 19.34 -0.11 -5.93
N GLY A 155 19.43 -1.02 -4.94
CA GLY A 155 19.79 -2.41 -5.16
C GLY A 155 18.79 -3.17 -6.03
N ILE A 156 17.49 -2.99 -5.81
CA ILE A 156 16.44 -3.59 -6.65
C ILE A 156 16.55 -3.07 -8.08
N MET A 157 16.71 -1.76 -8.26
CA MET A 157 16.84 -1.16 -9.59
C MET A 157 18.14 -1.57 -10.29
N PHE A 158 19.24 -1.71 -9.55
CA PHE A 158 20.49 -2.26 -10.08
C PHE A 158 20.27 -3.66 -10.65
N VAL A 159 19.71 -4.57 -9.87
CA VAL A 159 19.45 -5.94 -10.33
C VAL A 159 18.54 -5.93 -11.55
N PHE A 160 17.44 -5.18 -11.50
CA PHE A 160 16.48 -5.13 -12.58
C PHE A 160 17.07 -4.54 -13.87
N MET A 161 17.70 -3.35 -13.79
CA MET A 161 18.16 -2.63 -14.97
C MET A 161 19.51 -3.11 -15.51
N THR A 162 20.37 -3.67 -14.66
CA THR A 162 21.71 -4.09 -15.08
C THR A 162 21.78 -5.59 -15.39
N ILE A 163 20.88 -6.41 -14.84
CA ILE A 163 20.89 -7.86 -15.03
C ILE A 163 19.62 -8.32 -15.75
N VAL A 164 18.44 -8.06 -15.17
CA VAL A 164 17.19 -8.63 -15.66
C VAL A 164 16.80 -8.05 -17.02
N TYR A 165 16.78 -6.72 -17.16
CA TYR A 165 16.40 -6.06 -18.41
C TYR A 165 17.30 -6.43 -19.60
N PRO A 166 18.66 -6.41 -19.51
CA PRO A 166 19.51 -6.87 -20.61
C PRO A 166 19.25 -8.30 -21.03
N LEU A 167 19.04 -9.23 -20.08
CA LEU A 167 18.71 -10.63 -20.39
C LEU A 167 17.41 -10.74 -21.19
N PHE A 168 16.36 -10.01 -20.81
CA PHE A 168 15.11 -10.00 -21.58
C PHE A 168 15.24 -9.32 -22.95
N ALA A 169 16.12 -8.34 -23.06
CA ALA A 169 16.38 -7.64 -24.31
C ALA A 169 17.35 -8.40 -25.25
N GLY A 170 17.85 -9.57 -24.83
CA GLY A 170 18.82 -10.35 -25.60
C GLY A 170 20.23 -9.75 -25.65
N ASN A 171 20.54 -8.83 -24.73
CA ASN A 171 21.86 -8.21 -24.63
C ASN A 171 22.77 -8.97 -23.67
N GLU A 172 24.06 -8.99 -23.98
CA GLU A 172 25.06 -9.60 -23.11
C GLU A 172 25.34 -8.72 -21.89
N ILE A 173 25.45 -9.35 -20.72
CA ILE A 173 25.84 -8.65 -19.48
C ILE A 173 27.36 -8.51 -19.47
N THR A 174 27.83 -7.28 -19.62
CA THR A 174 29.27 -6.99 -19.59
C THR A 174 29.72 -6.53 -18.20
N LEU A 175 30.98 -6.83 -17.86
CA LEU A 175 31.59 -6.33 -16.61
C LEU A 175 31.52 -4.80 -16.50
N LYS A 176 31.66 -4.09 -17.63
CA LYS A 176 31.53 -2.64 -17.72
C LYS A 176 30.15 -2.16 -17.25
N MET A 177 29.06 -2.83 -17.65
CA MET A 177 27.70 -2.49 -17.22
C MET A 177 27.54 -2.67 -15.71
N ILE A 178 28.12 -3.71 -15.13
CA ILE A 178 28.08 -3.95 -13.68
C ILE A 178 28.86 -2.86 -12.94
N LEU A 179 30.10 -2.58 -13.36
CA LEU A 179 30.96 -1.59 -12.72
C LEU A 179 30.38 -0.15 -12.78
N ILE A 180 29.71 0.20 -13.87
CA ILE A 180 29.01 1.48 -14.00
C ILE A 180 27.67 1.48 -13.24
N GLY A 181 26.96 0.36 -13.29
CA GLY A 181 25.63 0.21 -12.64
C GLY A 181 25.69 0.37 -11.13
N ILE A 182 26.72 -0.16 -10.46
CA ILE A 182 26.85 -0.07 -9.00
C ILE A 182 26.82 1.39 -8.51
N PRO A 183 27.73 2.28 -8.93
CA PRO A 183 27.70 3.66 -8.45
C PRO A 183 26.47 4.43 -8.91
N VAL A 184 25.98 4.23 -10.13
CA VAL A 184 24.79 4.90 -10.67
C VAL A 184 23.57 4.59 -9.81
N TRP A 185 23.26 3.33 -9.57
CA TRP A 185 22.08 2.92 -8.80
C TRP A 185 22.24 3.16 -7.30
N THR A 186 23.48 3.22 -6.78
CA THR A 186 23.74 3.66 -5.40
C THR A 186 23.39 5.14 -5.23
N VAL A 187 23.88 6.00 -6.11
CA VAL A 187 23.55 7.44 -6.06
C VAL A 187 22.06 7.66 -6.29
N ALA A 188 21.46 7.03 -7.29
CA ALA A 188 20.02 7.12 -7.55
C ALA A 188 19.19 6.66 -6.34
N GLY A 189 19.61 5.61 -5.67
CA GLY A 189 18.98 5.11 -4.45
C GLY A 189 19.07 6.11 -3.30
N LEU A 190 20.23 6.74 -3.08
CA LEU A 190 20.41 7.76 -2.06
C LEU A 190 19.55 9.00 -2.32
N VAL A 191 19.51 9.48 -3.58
CA VAL A 191 18.65 10.59 -4.00
C VAL A 191 17.18 10.24 -3.76
N PHE A 192 16.75 9.06 -4.16
CA PHE A 192 15.38 8.59 -3.93
C PHE A 192 15.03 8.55 -2.44
N GLY A 193 15.89 7.95 -1.61
CA GLY A 193 15.67 7.89 -0.16
C GLY A 193 15.59 9.26 0.49
N TYR A 194 16.47 10.19 0.08
CA TYR A 194 16.46 11.57 0.56
C TYR A 194 15.19 12.32 0.12
N THR A 195 14.79 12.16 -1.13
CA THR A 195 13.57 12.78 -1.68
C THR A 195 12.34 12.32 -0.88
N ILE A 196 12.21 11.03 -0.59
CA ILE A 196 11.13 10.51 0.25
C ILE A 196 11.16 11.16 1.63
N LYS A 197 12.33 11.23 2.29
CA LYS A 197 12.47 11.89 3.60
C LYS A 197 12.01 13.34 3.54
N TYR A 198 12.45 14.08 2.54
CA TYR A 198 12.10 15.49 2.36
C TYR A 198 10.59 15.70 2.16
N TRP A 199 9.97 14.92 1.26
CA TRP A 199 8.55 15.02 0.97
C TRP A 199 7.67 14.59 2.17
N MET A 200 8.05 13.54 2.86
CA MET A 200 7.33 13.10 4.06
C MET A 200 7.45 14.12 5.19
N GLY A 201 8.61 14.73 5.38
CA GLY A 201 8.83 15.78 6.38
C GLY A 201 8.13 17.10 6.04
N LYS A 202 7.98 17.45 4.75
CA LYS A 202 7.32 18.68 4.32
C LYS A 202 5.80 18.60 4.47
N ARG A 203 5.19 17.44 4.21
CA ARG A 203 3.75 17.24 4.35
C ARG A 203 3.24 17.36 5.78
N THR A 204 4.07 17.04 6.77
CA THR A 204 3.73 17.26 8.18
C THR A 204 3.64 18.74 8.56
N LYS A 205 4.33 19.64 7.83
CA LYS A 205 4.33 21.09 8.13
C LYS A 205 3.29 21.91 7.37
N THR A 206 2.83 21.44 6.21
CA THR A 206 1.97 22.25 5.31
C THR A 206 0.48 22.03 5.58
N GLU A 207 0.10 20.99 6.30
CA GLU A 207 -1.30 20.71 6.66
C GLU A 207 -1.71 21.35 8.01
N THR A 208 -0.82 22.10 8.66
CA THR A 208 -1.05 22.82 9.93
C THR A 208 -1.32 24.31 9.75
N VAL A 209 -1.59 24.78 8.51
CA VAL A 209 -1.97 26.19 8.22
C VAL A 209 -3.41 26.26 7.73
#